data_adec09b28b18f5dfbb789101446cf21b
#
_entry.id   adec09b28b18f5dfbb789101446cf21b
#
_cell.length_a   1.000
_cell.length_b   1.000
_cell.length_c   1.000
_cell.angle_alpha   90.00
_cell.angle_beta   90.00
_cell.angle_gamma   90.00
#
_symmetry.space_group_name_H-M   'P 1'
#
loop_
_entity.id
_entity.type
_entity.pdbx_description
1 polymer ?
#
loop_
_entity_poly.entity_id
_entity_poly.type
_entity_poly.pdbx_seq_one_letter_code
_entity_poly.pdbx_strand_id
1 'polypeptide(L)'
;LGDVYKRQVSTLLSDAYFTLGEIALSQEMAFEGYVTVIGAGNPRNLQRLVQTNLIYGTYPIAEKYISILEKTYAYHDWAKRHRGFLYNDKAIEADPVLGPKRKALPKESNLSGINGLEHDLLIRAEQDPENQLPIQFTGAIYLLSKDMKAFQRLIEKYYGTPVLPSLPVSFQEAVILLAEKDVDYWKRFNVSGNVIRKFAGYRNLVVQNRNNPQLPQLIKKSFGDTYWSYYTLK
;
A
#
# COMPACT_ATOMS: atom_id res chain seq x y z
N LEU A 1 13.70 16.08 -17.26
CA LEU A 1 13.09 15.98 -15.89
C LEU A 1 12.00 14.88 -15.83
N GLY A 2 11.13 14.72 -16.87
CA GLY A 2 10.04 13.74 -16.87
C GLY A 2 10.49 12.26 -16.72
N ASP A 3 11.59 11.87 -17.34
CA ASP A 3 12.07 10.48 -17.35
C ASP A 3 12.68 10.04 -16.00
N VAL A 4 13.29 10.96 -15.25
CA VAL A 4 13.83 10.66 -13.91
C VAL A 4 12.69 10.41 -12.94
N TYR A 5 11.62 11.21 -12.98
CA TYR A 5 10.44 11.02 -12.14
C TYR A 5 9.72 9.71 -12.44
N LYS A 6 9.54 9.36 -13.73
CA LYS A 6 8.92 8.07 -14.11
C LYS A 6 9.68 6.88 -13.54
N ARG A 7 11.01 6.88 -13.61
CA ARG A 7 11.86 5.80 -13.07
C ARG A 7 11.75 5.64 -11.56
N GLN A 8 11.74 6.76 -10.83
CA GLN A 8 11.58 6.74 -9.38
C GLN A 8 10.19 6.24 -8.98
N VAL A 9 9.16 6.66 -9.70
CA VAL A 9 7.78 6.22 -9.46
C VAL A 9 7.62 4.73 -9.70
N SER A 10 8.09 4.17 -10.82
CA SER A 10 8.01 2.72 -11.09
C SER A 10 8.72 1.90 -10.02
N THR A 11 9.91 2.33 -9.55
CA THR A 11 10.63 1.64 -8.48
C THR A 11 9.86 1.67 -7.16
N LEU A 12 9.30 2.82 -6.77
CA LEU A 12 8.50 2.96 -5.55
C LEU A 12 7.20 2.16 -5.62
N LEU A 13 6.52 2.18 -6.77
CA LEU A 13 5.32 1.38 -6.99
C LEU A 13 5.62 -0.11 -6.91
N SER A 14 6.73 -0.56 -7.50
CA SER A 14 7.16 -1.95 -7.41
C SER A 14 7.33 -2.40 -5.96
N ASP A 15 7.95 -1.57 -5.11
CA ASP A 15 8.13 -1.88 -3.69
C ASP A 15 6.80 -1.87 -2.92
N ALA A 16 5.92 -0.91 -3.20
CA ALA A 16 4.59 -0.86 -2.60
C ALA A 16 3.77 -2.10 -2.95
N TYR A 17 3.69 -2.45 -4.24
CA TYR A 17 2.97 -3.65 -4.68
C TYR A 17 3.56 -4.93 -4.10
N PHE A 18 4.89 -5.05 -4.01
CA PHE A 18 5.52 -6.19 -3.35
C PHE A 18 5.11 -6.33 -1.89
N THR A 19 5.07 -5.20 -1.17
CA THR A 19 4.65 -5.17 0.23
C THR A 19 3.20 -5.59 0.39
N LEU A 20 2.33 -5.13 -0.52
CA LEU A 20 0.92 -5.51 -0.58
C LEU A 20 0.67 -6.97 -0.97
N GLY A 21 1.69 -7.66 -1.54
CA GLY A 21 1.54 -9.01 -2.07
C GLY A 21 1.08 -9.07 -3.53
N GLU A 22 0.95 -7.91 -4.20
CA GLU A 22 0.61 -7.81 -5.62
C GLU A 22 1.84 -8.10 -6.49
N ILE A 23 2.22 -9.38 -6.58
CA ILE A 23 3.50 -9.81 -7.16
C ILE A 23 3.58 -9.51 -8.66
N ALA A 24 2.48 -9.67 -9.40
CA ALA A 24 2.42 -9.38 -10.83
C ALA A 24 2.68 -7.90 -11.11
N LEU A 25 1.96 -6.99 -10.43
CA LEU A 25 2.15 -5.54 -10.55
C LEU A 25 3.53 -5.10 -10.08
N SER A 26 4.04 -5.71 -9.02
CA SER A 26 5.41 -5.45 -8.54
C SER A 26 6.45 -5.80 -9.60
N GLN A 27 6.29 -6.96 -10.26
CA GLN A 27 7.20 -7.41 -11.31
C GLN A 27 7.14 -6.48 -12.54
N GLU A 28 5.93 -6.11 -12.96
CA GLU A 28 5.70 -5.18 -14.08
C GLU A 28 6.39 -3.84 -13.84
N MET A 29 6.14 -3.21 -12.69
CA MET A 29 6.76 -1.93 -12.33
C MET A 29 8.29 -2.02 -12.19
N ALA A 30 8.81 -3.13 -11.65
CA ALA A 30 10.26 -3.37 -11.60
C ALA A 30 10.86 -3.51 -12.99
N PHE A 31 10.17 -4.19 -13.91
CA PHE A 31 10.61 -4.35 -15.29
C PHE A 31 10.58 -3.02 -16.06
N GLU A 32 9.52 -2.23 -15.93
CA GLU A 32 9.47 -0.89 -16.51
C GLU A 32 10.63 -0.01 -16.00
N GLY A 33 10.86 0.00 -14.68
CA GLY A 33 11.95 0.74 -14.08
C GLY A 33 13.35 0.22 -14.51
N TYR A 34 13.47 -1.06 -14.86
CA TYR A 34 14.69 -1.66 -15.37
C TYR A 34 14.97 -1.28 -16.83
N VAL A 35 13.97 -1.39 -17.73
CA VAL A 35 14.18 -1.15 -19.17
C VAL A 35 14.32 0.32 -19.53
N THR A 36 13.86 1.23 -18.66
CA THR A 36 14.01 2.68 -18.88
C THR A 36 15.41 3.23 -18.56
N VAL A 37 16.32 2.40 -18.04
CA VAL A 37 17.68 2.79 -17.68
C VAL A 37 18.66 2.32 -18.75
N ILE A 38 19.44 3.26 -19.32
CA ILE A 38 20.57 2.92 -20.20
C ILE A 38 21.71 2.36 -19.33
N GLY A 39 22.18 1.16 -19.65
CA GLY A 39 23.26 0.48 -18.92
C GLY A 39 22.79 -0.71 -18.09
N ALA A 40 23.45 -0.95 -16.93
CA ALA A 40 23.22 -2.15 -16.11
C ALA A 40 21.87 -2.18 -15.34
N GLY A 41 21.01 -1.18 -15.53
CA GLY A 41 19.72 -1.08 -14.83
C GLY A 41 19.84 -0.57 -13.40
N ASN A 42 18.68 -0.35 -12.75
CA ASN A 42 18.63 0.00 -11.33
C ASN A 42 18.73 -1.28 -10.48
N PRO A 43 19.75 -1.42 -9.59
CA PRO A 43 19.90 -2.61 -8.76
C PRO A 43 18.69 -2.96 -7.92
N ARG A 44 17.94 -1.98 -7.42
CA ARG A 44 16.70 -2.18 -6.64
C ARG A 44 15.62 -2.86 -7.47
N ASN A 45 15.47 -2.46 -8.74
CA ASN A 45 14.56 -3.13 -9.66
C ASN A 45 15.03 -4.54 -10.01
N LEU A 46 16.35 -4.75 -10.20
CA LEU A 46 16.92 -6.07 -10.42
C LEU A 46 16.68 -7.01 -9.23
N GLN A 47 16.88 -6.53 -8.00
CA GLN A 47 16.57 -7.30 -6.79
C GLN A 47 15.09 -7.69 -6.75
N ARG A 48 14.19 -6.77 -7.09
CA ARG A 48 12.77 -7.05 -7.15
C ARG A 48 12.42 -8.08 -8.21
N LEU A 49 13.03 -7.99 -9.40
CA LEU A 49 12.86 -8.98 -10.47
C LEU A 49 13.38 -10.36 -10.06
N VAL A 50 14.48 -10.45 -9.30
CA VAL A 50 14.92 -11.73 -8.70
C VAL A 50 13.85 -12.27 -7.77
N GLN A 51 13.39 -11.48 -6.80
CA GLN A 51 12.43 -11.92 -5.78
C GLN A 51 11.11 -12.37 -6.40
N THR A 52 10.55 -11.61 -7.33
CA THR A 52 9.27 -11.95 -7.97
C THR A 52 9.38 -13.21 -8.82
N ASN A 53 10.49 -13.40 -9.56
CA ASN A 53 10.72 -14.60 -10.33
C ASN A 53 10.99 -15.84 -9.47
N LEU A 54 11.62 -15.69 -8.29
CA LEU A 54 11.74 -16.79 -7.31
C LEU A 54 10.37 -17.17 -6.76
N ILE A 55 9.50 -16.19 -6.45
CA ILE A 55 8.14 -16.42 -5.98
C ILE A 55 7.32 -17.19 -7.04
N TYR A 56 7.42 -16.84 -8.33
CA TYR A 56 6.75 -17.55 -9.42
C TYR A 56 7.39 -18.88 -9.79
N GLY A 57 8.62 -19.18 -9.32
CA GLY A 57 9.35 -20.36 -9.74
C GLY A 57 9.94 -20.26 -11.15
N THR A 58 10.02 -19.06 -11.72
CA THR A 58 10.65 -18.82 -13.04
C THR A 58 12.16 -18.70 -12.90
N TYR A 59 12.80 -19.80 -12.47
CA TYR A 59 14.21 -19.84 -12.07
C TYR A 59 15.20 -19.38 -13.15
N PRO A 60 15.04 -19.72 -14.45
CA PRO A 60 15.97 -19.25 -15.49
C PRO A 60 15.99 -17.71 -15.60
N ILE A 61 14.83 -17.06 -15.37
CA ILE A 61 14.75 -15.61 -15.39
C ILE A 61 15.35 -14.99 -14.13
N ALA A 62 15.08 -15.58 -12.97
CA ALA A 62 15.71 -15.18 -11.70
C ALA A 62 17.23 -15.27 -11.79
N GLU A 63 17.76 -16.37 -12.34
CA GLU A 63 19.20 -16.59 -12.49
C GLU A 63 19.87 -15.54 -13.37
N LYS A 64 19.21 -15.10 -14.47
CA LYS A 64 19.70 -14.03 -15.32
C LYS A 64 19.94 -12.74 -14.51
N TYR A 65 18.95 -12.33 -13.70
CA TYR A 65 19.06 -11.09 -12.90
C TYR A 65 20.05 -11.25 -11.74
N ILE A 66 20.13 -12.42 -11.11
CA ILE A 66 21.14 -12.74 -10.10
C ILE A 66 22.54 -12.57 -10.70
N SER A 67 22.79 -13.14 -11.89
CA SER A 67 24.09 -13.07 -12.57
C SER A 67 24.52 -11.65 -12.93
N ILE A 68 23.55 -10.74 -13.16
CA ILE A 68 23.85 -9.32 -13.35
C ILE A 68 24.29 -8.67 -12.03
N LEU A 69 23.55 -8.94 -10.93
CA LEU A 69 23.86 -8.38 -9.63
C LEU A 69 25.16 -8.91 -9.03
N GLU A 70 25.52 -10.16 -9.29
CA GLU A 70 26.79 -10.77 -8.85
C GLU A 70 28.02 -10.04 -9.41
N LYS A 71 27.88 -9.38 -10.56
CA LYS A 71 28.97 -8.56 -11.16
C LYS A 71 29.11 -7.18 -10.52
N THR A 72 28.23 -6.83 -9.59
CA THR A 72 28.27 -5.53 -8.90
C THR A 72 28.88 -5.68 -7.52
N TYR A 73 29.80 -4.80 -7.15
CA TYR A 73 30.45 -4.86 -5.84
C TYR A 73 29.46 -4.79 -4.67
N ALA A 74 28.52 -3.86 -4.71
CA ALA A 74 27.61 -3.61 -3.60
C ALA A 74 26.52 -4.69 -3.41
N TYR A 75 26.19 -5.45 -4.46
CA TYR A 75 25.09 -6.42 -4.43
C TYR A 75 25.52 -7.86 -4.61
N HIS A 76 26.83 -8.12 -4.73
CA HIS A 76 27.39 -9.45 -4.93
C HIS A 76 26.93 -10.45 -3.86
N ASP A 77 27.10 -10.10 -2.60
CA ASP A 77 26.74 -11.00 -1.48
C ASP A 77 25.24 -11.23 -1.39
N TRP A 78 24.45 -10.20 -1.70
CA TRP A 78 23.00 -10.32 -1.76
C TRP A 78 22.60 -11.32 -2.87
N ALA A 79 23.15 -11.17 -4.06
CA ALA A 79 22.88 -12.02 -5.20
C ALA A 79 23.31 -13.47 -4.95
N LYS A 80 24.48 -13.66 -4.35
CA LYS A 80 25.01 -14.98 -3.98
C LYS A 80 24.09 -15.71 -2.99
N ARG A 81 23.55 -15.01 -1.99
CA ARG A 81 22.55 -15.58 -1.08
C ARG A 81 21.28 -16.00 -1.83
N HIS A 82 20.79 -15.17 -2.76
CA HIS A 82 19.57 -15.46 -3.51
C HIS A 82 19.76 -16.56 -4.56
N ARG A 83 20.98 -16.82 -4.99
CA ARG A 83 21.31 -17.98 -5.85
C ARG A 83 20.98 -19.31 -5.15
N GLY A 84 21.07 -19.37 -3.83
CA GLY A 84 20.70 -20.56 -3.05
C GLY A 84 19.22 -20.92 -3.09
N PHE A 85 18.35 -20.00 -3.55
CA PHE A 85 16.93 -20.27 -3.75
C PHE A 85 16.60 -20.86 -5.13
N LEU A 86 17.53 -20.80 -6.10
CA LEU A 86 17.28 -21.32 -7.44
C LEU A 86 17.01 -22.83 -7.38
N TYR A 87 15.91 -23.25 -7.99
CA TYR A 87 15.47 -24.65 -8.05
C TYR A 87 15.27 -25.31 -6.67
N ASN A 88 15.08 -24.51 -5.62
CA ASN A 88 14.90 -24.95 -4.25
C ASN A 88 13.60 -24.42 -3.65
N ASP A 89 12.47 -25.01 -4.05
CA ASP A 89 11.13 -24.63 -3.60
C ASP A 89 11.00 -24.61 -2.07
N LYS A 90 11.58 -25.61 -1.38
CA LYS A 90 11.53 -25.69 0.08
C LYS A 90 12.22 -24.52 0.76
N ALA A 91 13.36 -24.07 0.23
CA ALA A 91 14.06 -22.90 0.77
C ALA A 91 13.24 -21.62 0.57
N ILE A 92 12.58 -21.46 -0.59
CA ILE A 92 11.71 -20.32 -0.86
C ILE A 92 10.49 -20.32 0.07
N GLU A 93 9.86 -21.48 0.28
CA GLU A 93 8.70 -21.62 1.16
C GLU A 93 9.04 -21.36 2.64
N ALA A 94 10.26 -21.66 3.05
CA ALA A 94 10.78 -21.40 4.39
C ALA A 94 11.25 -19.95 4.60
N ASP A 95 11.46 -19.18 3.53
CA ASP A 95 11.91 -17.79 3.63
C ASP A 95 10.78 -16.90 4.15
N PRO A 96 11.06 -16.05 5.18
CA PRO A 96 10.02 -15.23 5.83
C PRO A 96 9.41 -14.16 4.92
N VAL A 97 10.07 -13.81 3.82
CA VAL A 97 9.59 -12.79 2.87
C VAL A 97 8.96 -13.43 1.64
N LEU A 98 9.63 -14.40 1.04
CA LEU A 98 9.21 -15.03 -0.22
C LEU A 98 8.10 -16.06 0.00
N GLY A 99 8.20 -16.87 1.07
CA GLY A 99 7.31 -17.99 1.33
C GLY A 99 5.84 -17.59 1.48
N PRO A 100 5.50 -16.64 2.37
CA PRO A 100 4.12 -16.15 2.49
C PRO A 100 3.56 -15.61 1.19
N LYS A 101 4.35 -14.85 0.42
CA LYS A 101 3.95 -14.29 -0.86
C LYS A 101 3.71 -15.35 -1.93
N ARG A 102 4.54 -16.41 -1.95
CA ARG A 102 4.34 -17.55 -2.85
C ARG A 102 3.07 -18.32 -2.54
N LYS A 103 2.77 -18.54 -1.26
CA LYS A 103 1.52 -19.21 -0.81
C LYS A 103 0.27 -18.39 -1.15
N ALA A 104 0.40 -17.08 -1.15
CA ALA A 104 -0.69 -16.14 -1.44
C ALA A 104 -0.81 -15.79 -2.92
N LEU A 105 -0.07 -16.44 -3.84
CA LEU A 105 -0.26 -16.21 -5.27
C LEU A 105 -1.69 -16.59 -5.69
N PRO A 106 -2.37 -15.76 -6.49
CA PRO A 106 -3.68 -16.11 -7.02
C PRO A 106 -3.57 -17.34 -7.91
N LYS A 107 -4.53 -18.24 -7.80
CA LYS A 107 -4.61 -19.47 -8.64
C LYS A 107 -4.90 -19.13 -10.11
N GLU A 108 -5.54 -17.99 -10.35
CA GLU A 108 -5.82 -17.46 -11.67
C GLU A 108 -5.06 -16.14 -11.85
N SER A 109 -4.44 -15.96 -13.01
CA SER A 109 -3.77 -14.70 -13.37
C SER A 109 -4.84 -13.68 -13.76
N ASN A 110 -5.43 -13.02 -12.78
CA ASN A 110 -6.26 -11.85 -13.02
C ASN A 110 -5.31 -10.66 -13.21
N LEU A 111 -5.04 -10.31 -14.46
CA LEU A 111 -4.46 -9.02 -14.77
C LEU A 111 -5.45 -7.95 -14.33
N SER A 112 -5.05 -7.09 -13.42
CA SER A 112 -5.81 -6.02 -12.77
C SER A 112 -6.48 -4.99 -13.70
N GLY A 113 -6.53 -5.26 -15.00
CA GLY A 113 -7.05 -4.32 -15.98
C GLY A 113 -8.58 -4.18 -16.02
N ILE A 114 -9.35 -5.13 -15.48
CA ILE A 114 -10.82 -5.16 -15.66
C ILE A 114 -11.58 -4.68 -14.43
N ASN A 115 -11.12 -4.99 -13.22
CA ASN A 115 -11.89 -4.75 -12.00
C ASN A 115 -11.30 -3.66 -11.07
N GLY A 116 -10.15 -3.10 -11.40
CA GLY A 116 -9.48 -2.09 -10.60
C GLY A 116 -8.66 -2.65 -9.42
N LEU A 117 -7.70 -1.86 -8.96
CA LEU A 117 -6.78 -2.22 -7.86
C LEU A 117 -7.51 -2.54 -6.56
N GLU A 118 -8.60 -1.83 -6.26
CA GLU A 118 -9.39 -2.01 -5.03
C GLU A 118 -9.98 -3.41 -4.95
N HIS A 119 -10.46 -3.96 -6.06
CA HIS A 119 -11.01 -5.30 -6.13
C HIS A 119 -9.94 -6.36 -5.86
N ASP A 120 -8.77 -6.21 -6.48
CA ASP A 120 -7.65 -7.13 -6.30
C ASP A 120 -7.13 -7.12 -4.85
N LEU A 121 -7.08 -5.94 -4.23
CA LEU A 121 -6.70 -5.79 -2.83
C LEU A 121 -7.72 -6.46 -1.87
N LEU A 122 -9.02 -6.39 -2.17
CA LEU A 122 -10.05 -7.08 -1.38
C LEU A 122 -9.91 -8.60 -1.47
N ILE A 123 -9.68 -9.14 -2.68
CA ILE A 123 -9.41 -10.58 -2.87
C ILE A 123 -8.16 -10.99 -2.09
N ARG A 124 -7.11 -10.18 -2.12
CA ARG A 124 -5.87 -10.44 -1.40
C ARG A 124 -6.09 -10.47 0.12
N ALA A 125 -6.87 -9.56 0.65
CA ALA A 125 -7.19 -9.54 2.07
C ALA A 125 -7.95 -10.81 2.52
N GLU A 126 -8.79 -11.37 1.65
CA GLU A 126 -9.50 -12.63 1.92
C GLU A 126 -8.58 -13.86 1.82
N GLN A 127 -7.55 -13.81 0.97
CA GLN A 127 -6.56 -14.89 0.80
C GLN A 127 -5.47 -14.91 1.85
N ASP A 128 -5.10 -13.75 2.40
CA ASP A 128 -4.06 -13.58 3.42
C ASP A 128 -4.59 -12.71 4.57
N PRO A 129 -5.39 -13.29 5.48
CA PRO A 129 -6.02 -12.54 6.58
C PRO A 129 -5.03 -11.94 7.60
N GLU A 130 -3.79 -12.40 7.64
CA GLU A 130 -2.77 -11.86 8.53
C GLU A 130 -2.15 -10.56 7.96
N ASN A 131 -2.31 -10.31 6.67
CA ASN A 131 -1.82 -9.10 6.03
C ASN A 131 -2.89 -7.99 6.04
N GLN A 132 -2.72 -7.03 6.92
CA GLN A 132 -3.65 -5.91 7.09
C GLN A 132 -3.53 -4.83 6.00
N LEU A 133 -2.40 -4.80 5.28
CA LEU A 133 -2.10 -3.74 4.32
C LEU A 133 -3.10 -3.62 3.17
N PRO A 134 -3.58 -4.71 2.53
CA PRO A 134 -4.55 -4.60 1.45
C PRO A 134 -5.82 -3.83 1.85
N ILE A 135 -6.38 -4.10 3.02
CA ILE A 135 -7.58 -3.39 3.52
C ILE A 135 -7.27 -1.94 3.87
N GLN A 136 -6.11 -1.67 4.48
CA GLN A 136 -5.71 -0.30 4.81
C GLN A 136 -5.49 0.53 3.54
N PHE A 137 -4.89 -0.04 2.49
CA PHE A 137 -4.71 0.63 1.21
C PHE A 137 -6.05 0.85 0.49
N THR A 138 -6.93 -0.15 0.44
CA THR A 138 -8.28 0.01 -0.13
C THR A 138 -9.04 1.13 0.55
N GLY A 139 -9.03 1.17 1.88
CA GLY A 139 -9.64 2.26 2.63
C GLY A 139 -9.00 3.61 2.35
N ALA A 140 -7.66 3.68 2.22
CA ALA A 140 -6.97 4.92 1.86
C ALA A 140 -7.35 5.39 0.45
N ILE A 141 -7.50 4.48 -0.53
CA ILE A 141 -7.97 4.82 -1.90
C ILE A 141 -9.37 5.44 -1.83
N TYR A 142 -10.31 4.81 -1.09
CA TYR A 142 -11.65 5.37 -0.92
C TYR A 142 -11.65 6.75 -0.25
N LEU A 143 -10.80 6.95 0.76
CA LEU A 143 -10.66 8.25 1.42
C LEU A 143 -10.05 9.31 0.49
N LEU A 144 -9.05 8.97 -0.30
CA LEU A 144 -8.43 9.88 -1.27
C LEU A 144 -9.37 10.24 -2.42
N SER A 145 -10.21 9.31 -2.87
CA SER A 145 -11.26 9.55 -3.87
C SER A 145 -12.53 10.18 -3.27
N LYS A 146 -12.59 10.34 -1.93
CA LYS A 146 -13.76 10.81 -1.17
C LYS A 146 -15.00 9.92 -1.35
N ASP A 147 -14.83 8.66 -1.71
CA ASP A 147 -15.93 7.69 -1.73
C ASP A 147 -16.23 7.19 -0.31
N MET A 148 -16.90 8.06 0.44
CA MET A 148 -17.27 7.81 1.84
C MET A 148 -18.24 6.63 1.99
N LYS A 149 -19.05 6.32 0.94
CA LYS A 149 -19.98 5.17 0.97
C LYS A 149 -19.22 3.85 0.83
N ALA A 150 -18.24 3.78 -0.09
CA ALA A 150 -17.39 2.60 -0.22
C ALA A 150 -16.53 2.41 1.04
N PHE A 151 -15.97 3.47 1.59
CA PHE A 151 -15.23 3.44 2.85
C PHE A 151 -16.08 2.93 4.01
N GLN A 152 -17.33 3.41 4.14
CA GLN A 152 -18.26 2.94 5.18
C GLN A 152 -18.50 1.43 5.07
N ARG A 153 -18.83 0.93 3.87
CA ARG A 153 -19.02 -0.51 3.65
C ARG A 153 -17.79 -1.33 4.00
N LEU A 154 -16.59 -0.81 3.69
CA LEU A 154 -15.33 -1.46 4.00
C LEU A 154 -15.14 -1.64 5.51
N ILE A 155 -15.26 -0.56 6.27
CA ILE A 155 -15.05 -0.63 7.73
C ILE A 155 -16.16 -1.43 8.44
N GLU A 156 -17.40 -1.35 7.98
CA GLU A 156 -18.52 -2.14 8.53
C GLU A 156 -18.33 -3.64 8.28
N LYS A 157 -17.71 -4.04 7.16
CA LYS A 157 -17.43 -5.44 6.83
C LYS A 157 -16.22 -5.99 7.59
N TYR A 158 -15.13 -5.22 7.69
CA TYR A 158 -13.84 -5.75 8.10
C TYR A 158 -13.37 -5.33 9.50
N TYR A 159 -13.95 -4.29 10.12
CA TYR A 159 -13.53 -3.86 11.46
C TYR A 159 -13.72 -4.96 12.50
N GLY A 160 -12.70 -5.17 13.32
CA GLY A 160 -12.67 -6.24 14.34
C GLY A 160 -12.27 -7.62 13.81
N THR A 161 -11.99 -7.74 12.51
CA THR A 161 -11.41 -8.96 11.90
C THR A 161 -9.87 -8.90 11.92
N PRO A 162 -9.16 -10.02 11.68
CA PRO A 162 -7.70 -10.01 11.62
C PRO A 162 -7.12 -9.02 10.62
N VAL A 163 -7.79 -8.79 9.48
CA VAL A 163 -7.34 -7.85 8.44
C VAL A 163 -7.54 -6.38 8.81
N LEU A 164 -8.42 -6.07 9.77
CA LEU A 164 -8.64 -4.70 10.28
C LEU A 164 -9.00 -4.73 11.77
N PRO A 165 -8.09 -5.16 12.65
CA PRO A 165 -8.38 -5.30 14.09
C PRO A 165 -8.61 -3.96 14.79
N SER A 166 -8.05 -2.89 14.25
CA SER A 166 -8.24 -1.52 14.73
C SER A 166 -8.18 -0.52 13.57
N LEU A 167 -8.79 0.64 13.74
CA LEU A 167 -8.77 1.68 12.71
C LEU A 167 -7.50 2.54 12.81
N PRO A 168 -6.75 2.74 11.70
CA PRO A 168 -5.74 3.79 11.60
C PRO A 168 -6.34 5.18 11.93
N VAL A 169 -5.51 6.13 12.36
CA VAL A 169 -5.97 7.46 12.77
C VAL A 169 -6.80 8.16 11.68
N SER A 170 -6.35 8.11 10.42
CA SER A 170 -7.10 8.70 9.29
C SER A 170 -8.48 8.05 9.08
N PHE A 171 -8.61 6.75 9.36
CA PHE A 171 -9.90 6.05 9.29
C PHE A 171 -10.83 6.48 10.44
N GLN A 172 -10.28 6.64 11.66
CA GLN A 172 -11.04 7.17 12.79
C GLN A 172 -11.54 8.59 12.51
N GLU A 173 -10.70 9.42 11.89
CA GLU A 173 -11.07 10.77 11.46
C GLU A 173 -12.20 10.75 10.42
N ALA A 174 -12.17 9.80 9.47
CA ALA A 174 -13.22 9.62 8.49
C ALA A 174 -14.53 9.09 9.11
N VAL A 175 -14.45 8.20 10.11
CA VAL A 175 -15.63 7.71 10.87
C VAL A 175 -16.39 8.87 11.52
N ILE A 176 -15.70 9.87 12.05
CA ILE A 176 -16.34 11.06 12.60
C ILE A 176 -17.12 11.82 11.52
N LEU A 177 -16.58 11.96 10.31
CA LEU A 177 -17.28 12.62 9.20
C LEU A 177 -18.51 11.84 8.71
N LEU A 178 -18.45 10.48 8.73
CA LEU A 178 -19.61 9.66 8.35
C LEU A 178 -20.82 9.87 9.26
N ALA A 179 -20.58 10.13 10.54
CA ALA A 179 -21.64 10.21 11.54
C ALA A 179 -21.30 11.28 12.58
N GLU A 180 -21.18 12.55 12.16
CA GLU A 180 -20.68 13.68 12.96
C GLU A 180 -21.40 13.90 14.29
N LYS A 181 -22.66 13.47 14.40
CA LYS A 181 -23.50 13.64 15.61
C LYS A 181 -23.79 12.32 16.34
N ASP A 182 -23.34 11.21 15.82
CA ASP A 182 -23.61 9.88 16.36
C ASP A 182 -22.42 9.34 17.16
N VAL A 183 -22.44 9.64 18.47
CA VAL A 183 -21.40 9.22 19.39
C VAL A 183 -21.36 7.70 19.55
N ASP A 184 -22.48 7.01 19.38
CA ASP A 184 -22.52 5.54 19.52
C ASP A 184 -21.89 4.87 18.29
N TYR A 185 -22.01 5.48 17.12
CA TYR A 185 -21.26 5.06 15.93
C TYR A 185 -19.75 5.17 16.16
N TRP A 186 -19.27 6.27 16.77
CA TRP A 186 -17.84 6.43 17.08
C TRP A 186 -17.35 5.39 18.10
N LYS A 187 -18.17 5.09 19.12
CA LYS A 187 -17.85 4.04 20.12
C LYS A 187 -17.77 2.67 19.48
N ARG A 188 -18.68 2.34 18.54
CA ARG A 188 -18.68 1.07 17.81
C ARG A 188 -17.35 0.81 17.13
N PHE A 189 -16.72 1.84 16.57
CA PHE A 189 -15.43 1.76 15.89
C PHE A 189 -14.24 2.12 16.78
N ASN A 190 -14.45 2.22 18.09
CA ASN A 190 -13.41 2.54 19.07
C ASN A 190 -12.59 3.78 18.70
N VAL A 191 -13.25 4.84 18.24
CA VAL A 191 -12.60 6.11 17.92
C VAL A 191 -11.95 6.69 19.18
N SER A 192 -10.64 6.98 19.10
CA SER A 192 -9.88 7.41 20.27
C SER A 192 -10.29 8.79 20.76
N GLY A 193 -10.24 9.00 22.08
CA GLY A 193 -10.53 10.30 22.67
C GLY A 193 -9.64 11.45 22.18
N ASN A 194 -8.41 11.14 21.72
CA ASN A 194 -7.52 12.12 21.12
C ASN A 194 -8.07 12.64 19.79
N VAL A 195 -8.54 11.73 18.91
CA VAL A 195 -9.16 12.09 17.64
C VAL A 195 -10.42 12.94 17.86
N ILE A 196 -11.28 12.52 18.82
CA ILE A 196 -12.48 13.26 19.16
C ILE A 196 -12.17 14.69 19.65
N ARG A 197 -11.18 14.85 20.55
CA ARG A 197 -10.74 16.17 21.02
C ARG A 197 -10.17 17.03 19.91
N LYS A 198 -9.35 16.43 19.04
CA LYS A 198 -8.77 17.14 17.88
C LYS A 198 -9.87 17.60 16.92
N PHE A 199 -10.90 16.78 16.68
CA PHE A 199 -12.06 17.14 15.88
C PHE A 199 -12.88 18.29 16.49
N ALA A 200 -13.10 18.28 17.81
CA ALA A 200 -13.77 19.39 18.49
C ALA A 200 -13.01 20.72 18.29
N GLY A 201 -11.68 20.68 18.36
CA GLY A 201 -10.83 21.84 18.05
C GLY A 201 -10.97 22.30 16.59
N TYR A 202 -10.95 21.38 15.64
CA TYR A 202 -11.16 21.65 14.23
C TYR A 202 -12.53 22.32 13.98
N ARG A 203 -13.59 21.76 14.54
CA ARG A 203 -14.95 22.29 14.41
C ARG A 203 -15.10 23.69 15.01
N ASN A 204 -14.52 23.92 16.18
CA ASN A 204 -14.50 25.25 16.80
C ASN A 204 -13.79 26.29 15.91
N LEU A 205 -12.61 25.93 15.34
CA LEU A 205 -11.89 26.79 14.42
C LEU A 205 -12.77 27.17 13.21
N VAL A 206 -13.43 26.18 12.60
CA VAL A 206 -14.29 26.38 11.43
C VAL A 206 -15.50 27.29 11.77
N VAL A 207 -16.17 27.04 12.90
CA VAL A 207 -17.34 27.82 13.32
C VAL A 207 -16.94 29.27 13.63
N GLN A 208 -15.85 29.48 14.37
CA GLN A 208 -15.39 30.84 14.77
C GLN A 208 -14.91 31.66 13.57
N ASN A 209 -14.42 31.00 12.51
CA ASN A 209 -13.84 31.66 11.33
C ASN A 209 -14.69 31.46 10.06
N ARG A 210 -15.98 31.16 10.19
CA ARG A 210 -16.87 30.82 9.05
C ARG A 210 -16.85 31.86 7.91
N ASN A 211 -16.74 33.14 8.24
CA ASN A 211 -16.74 34.23 7.28
C ASN A 211 -15.32 34.77 7.01
N ASN A 212 -14.26 34.13 7.51
CA ASN A 212 -12.90 34.61 7.32
C ASN A 212 -12.33 34.03 6.00
N PRO A 213 -11.94 34.90 5.04
CA PRO A 213 -11.34 34.45 3.79
C PRO A 213 -10.05 33.63 3.97
N GLN A 214 -9.38 33.75 5.13
CA GLN A 214 -8.15 33.00 5.45
C GLN A 214 -8.44 31.68 6.14
N LEU A 215 -9.71 31.26 6.30
CA LEU A 215 -10.07 29.99 6.93
C LEU A 215 -9.32 28.78 6.34
N PRO A 216 -9.16 28.62 5.00
CA PRO A 216 -8.40 27.51 4.45
C PRO A 216 -6.95 27.46 4.93
N GLN A 217 -6.30 28.61 5.08
CA GLN A 217 -4.92 28.71 5.55
C GLN A 217 -4.83 28.35 7.04
N LEU A 218 -5.79 28.80 7.85
CA LEU A 218 -5.89 28.48 9.27
C LEU A 218 -6.10 26.96 9.48
N ILE A 219 -6.99 26.33 8.71
CA ILE A 219 -7.20 24.88 8.72
C ILE A 219 -5.90 24.17 8.37
N LYS A 220 -5.26 24.54 7.27
CA LYS A 220 -4.01 23.93 6.81
C LYS A 220 -2.89 24.04 7.84
N LYS A 221 -2.78 25.18 8.52
CA LYS A 221 -1.77 25.44 9.56
C LYS A 221 -1.98 24.59 10.81
N SER A 222 -3.23 24.44 11.28
CA SER A 222 -3.55 23.83 12.57
C SER A 222 -3.94 22.35 12.48
N PHE A 223 -4.48 21.91 11.33
CA PHE A 223 -5.06 20.58 11.11
C PHE A 223 -4.67 19.97 9.75
N GLY A 224 -3.60 20.47 9.10
CA GLY A 224 -3.18 20.05 7.75
C GLY A 224 -2.80 18.57 7.65
N ASP A 225 -2.51 17.91 8.77
CA ASP A 225 -2.21 16.50 8.91
C ASP A 225 -3.44 15.60 9.10
N THR A 226 -4.67 16.18 9.07
CA THR A 226 -5.91 15.44 9.28
C THR A 226 -6.65 15.15 7.99
N TYR A 227 -7.44 14.08 8.00
CA TYR A 227 -8.36 13.77 6.90
C TYR A 227 -9.43 14.85 6.73
N TRP A 228 -9.88 15.50 7.81
CA TRP A 228 -10.86 16.61 7.73
C TRP A 228 -10.35 17.78 6.91
N SER A 229 -9.07 18.15 7.10
CA SER A 229 -8.42 19.18 6.29
C SER A 229 -8.39 18.79 4.81
N TYR A 230 -7.99 17.55 4.50
CA TYR A 230 -8.01 17.04 3.13
C TYR A 230 -9.42 17.06 2.53
N TYR A 231 -10.41 16.53 3.28
CA TYR A 231 -11.80 16.45 2.81
C TYR A 231 -12.41 17.79 2.50
N THR A 232 -12.09 18.81 3.31
CA THR A 232 -12.67 20.18 3.20
C THR A 232 -11.95 21.05 2.17
N LEU A 233 -10.60 20.90 2.03
CA LEU A 233 -9.79 21.84 1.24
C LEU A 233 -9.47 21.34 -0.17
N LYS A 234 -9.66 20.08 -0.48
CA LYS A 234 -9.44 19.48 -1.80
C LYS A 234 -10.73 18.90 -2.37
#